data_dab94e8eea3e2f1442f756bd8d1342f7
#
_entry.id   dab94e8eea3e2f1442f756bd8d1342f7
#
_cell.length_a   1.000
_cell.length_b   1.000
_cell.length_c   1.000
_cell.angle_alpha   90.00
_cell.angle_beta   90.00
_cell.angle_gamma   90.00
#
_symmetry.space_group_name_H-M   'P 1'
#
loop_
_entity.id
_entity.type
_entity.pdbx_description
1 polymer ?
#
loop_
_entity_poly.entity_id
_entity_poly.type
_entity_poly.pdbx_seq_one_letter_code
_entity_poly.pdbx_strand_id
1 'polypeptide(L)'
;MNGDVLAPVVLVGMSVREVQARDLLQEVAHEHRATVAYLQMGDPSVSAELTRLADRGAERIVLVGVSLGSLAPAASWLRRIAGHWLRQRPGRRPVVEVATRLANDPVQVREVLGLLRPVTGAEAGLESAAWEDVPGHRHQALVCRGPRCTAMGSDRTAEAVILELMRLGQSDDDVLITHTGCQFPCNHAPVVSVQPDDVWYGDVDPDVARRIVAEHLVGRRPVESARLPRTRRAQAGDEPLV
;
A
#
# COMPACT_ATOMS: atom_id res chain seq x y z
N MET A 1 35.79 5.18 26.80
CA MET A 1 35.13 6.21 25.95
C MET A 1 34.11 5.47 25.10
N ASN A 2 32.89 5.32 25.62
CA ASN A 2 31.78 4.76 24.85
C ASN A 2 31.35 5.83 23.87
N GLY A 3 31.76 5.72 22.61
CA GLY A 3 31.19 6.53 21.54
C GLY A 3 29.69 6.25 21.52
N ASP A 4 28.90 7.27 21.70
CA ASP A 4 27.45 7.25 21.59
C ASP A 4 27.12 6.82 20.16
N VAL A 5 26.96 5.50 19.94
CA VAL A 5 26.60 4.94 18.64
C VAL A 5 25.15 5.35 18.43
N LEU A 6 24.96 6.41 17.63
CA LEU A 6 23.64 6.88 17.24
C LEU A 6 22.79 5.69 16.79
N ALA A 7 21.63 5.53 17.40
CA ALA A 7 20.71 4.45 17.04
C ALA A 7 20.38 4.53 15.54
N PRO A 8 20.48 3.42 14.79
CA PRO A 8 20.07 3.42 13.40
C PRO A 8 18.60 3.83 13.26
N VAL A 9 18.36 4.73 12.34
CA VAL A 9 17.03 5.21 11.95
C VAL A 9 16.61 4.49 10.67
N VAL A 10 15.37 4.06 10.62
CA VAL A 10 14.74 3.47 9.43
C VAL A 10 13.54 4.32 9.04
N LEU A 11 13.58 4.89 7.84
CA LEU A 11 12.41 5.52 7.23
C LEU A 11 11.57 4.44 6.56
N VAL A 12 10.31 4.34 6.97
CA VAL A 12 9.41 3.30 6.48
C VAL A 12 8.37 3.92 5.56
N GLY A 13 8.44 3.57 4.27
CA GLY A 13 7.39 3.91 3.31
C GLY A 13 6.10 3.15 3.66
N MET A 14 5.03 3.90 3.96
CA MET A 14 3.80 3.33 4.51
C MET A 14 2.88 2.73 3.44
N SER A 15 2.98 3.18 2.19
CA SER A 15 2.09 2.77 1.10
C SER A 15 2.86 2.46 -0.19
N VAL A 16 2.13 2.02 -1.21
CA VAL A 16 2.68 1.81 -2.56
C VAL A 16 3.23 3.11 -3.17
N ARG A 17 2.76 4.27 -2.73
CA ARG A 17 3.24 5.56 -3.21
C ARG A 17 4.70 5.80 -2.87
N GLU A 18 5.11 5.46 -1.65
CA GLU A 18 6.51 5.57 -1.23
C GLU A 18 7.40 4.53 -1.95
N VAL A 19 6.84 3.37 -2.31
CA VAL A 19 7.56 2.39 -3.15
C VAL A 19 7.81 2.97 -4.55
N GLN A 20 6.87 3.71 -5.10
CA GLN A 20 7.00 4.40 -6.40
C GLN A 20 7.91 5.63 -6.31
N ALA A 21 7.91 6.33 -5.18
CA ALA A 21 8.77 7.46 -4.89
C ALA A 21 10.07 7.05 -4.15
N ARG A 22 10.58 5.86 -4.47
CA ARG A 22 11.76 5.28 -3.79
C ARG A 22 12.96 6.21 -3.76
N ASP A 23 13.25 6.85 -4.88
CA ASP A 23 14.44 7.73 -4.99
C ASP A 23 14.32 8.91 -4.03
N LEU A 24 13.16 9.55 -3.97
CA LEU A 24 12.90 10.62 -3.01
C LEU A 24 13.04 10.14 -1.56
N LEU A 25 12.48 8.96 -1.24
CA LEU A 25 12.60 8.40 0.11
C LEU A 25 14.05 8.06 0.47
N GLN A 26 14.87 7.63 -0.50
CA GLN A 26 16.29 7.37 -0.32
C GLN A 26 17.10 8.67 -0.12
N GLU A 27 16.78 9.74 -0.85
CA GLU A 27 17.39 11.05 -0.65
C GLU A 27 17.15 11.56 0.78
N VAL A 28 15.88 11.52 1.23
CA VAL A 28 15.52 11.89 2.61
C VAL A 28 16.24 11.01 3.63
N ALA A 29 16.32 9.71 3.38
CA ALA A 29 17.04 8.79 4.26
C ALA A 29 18.52 9.12 4.34
N HIS A 30 19.16 9.49 3.23
CA HIS A 30 20.55 9.89 3.18
C HIS A 30 20.81 11.15 4.03
N GLU A 31 19.95 12.17 3.94
CA GLU A 31 20.03 13.39 4.74
C GLU A 31 19.98 13.14 6.25
N HIS A 32 19.19 12.13 6.65
CA HIS A 32 19.01 11.73 8.04
C HIS A 32 19.92 10.58 8.49
N ARG A 33 20.86 10.13 7.64
CA ARG A 33 21.70 8.95 7.87
C ARG A 33 20.87 7.72 8.24
N ALA A 34 19.69 7.60 7.64
CA ALA A 34 18.75 6.53 7.85
C ALA A 34 18.85 5.47 6.74
N THR A 35 18.29 4.29 7.00
CA THR A 35 17.99 3.29 5.99
C THR A 35 16.51 3.35 5.60
N VAL A 36 16.14 2.66 4.53
CA VAL A 36 14.77 2.63 4.04
C VAL A 36 14.21 1.22 4.18
N ALA A 37 12.96 1.12 4.59
CA ALA A 37 12.16 -0.10 4.54
C ALA A 37 10.72 0.25 4.10
N TYR A 38 9.93 -0.78 3.83
CA TYR A 38 8.54 -0.60 3.37
C TYR A 38 7.58 -1.42 4.24
N LEU A 39 6.44 -0.81 4.55
CA LEU A 39 5.39 -1.49 5.28
C LEU A 39 4.73 -2.58 4.42
N GLN A 40 4.56 -2.29 3.13
CA GLN A 40 3.94 -3.18 2.14
C GLN A 40 4.51 -2.94 0.73
N MET A 41 4.46 -3.97 -0.12
CA MET A 41 4.73 -3.93 -1.57
C MET A 41 6.12 -3.43 -1.98
N GLY A 42 7.06 -3.31 -1.06
CA GLY A 42 8.44 -2.90 -1.32
C GLY A 42 9.46 -3.75 -0.58
N ASP A 43 10.72 -3.62 -0.95
CA ASP A 43 11.83 -4.35 -0.37
C ASP A 43 12.97 -3.36 0.01
N PRO A 44 13.59 -3.52 1.21
CA PRO A 44 13.29 -4.51 2.24
C PRO A 44 11.98 -4.23 2.99
N SER A 45 11.33 -5.29 3.49
CA SER A 45 10.23 -5.14 4.44
C SER A 45 10.74 -4.64 5.80
N VAL A 46 9.84 -4.06 6.61
CA VAL A 46 10.18 -3.63 7.98
C VAL A 46 10.82 -4.76 8.78
N SER A 47 10.26 -5.97 8.72
CA SER A 47 10.80 -7.13 9.47
C SER A 47 12.18 -7.55 8.98
N ALA A 48 12.43 -7.50 7.67
CA ALA A 48 13.74 -7.81 7.10
C ALA A 48 14.80 -6.80 7.55
N GLU A 49 14.47 -5.51 7.52
CA GLU A 49 15.40 -4.45 7.92
C GLU A 49 15.70 -4.47 9.42
N LEU A 50 14.67 -4.70 10.27
CA LEU A 50 14.87 -4.90 11.70
C LEU A 50 15.79 -6.08 11.97
N THR A 51 15.61 -7.20 11.26
CA THR A 51 16.48 -8.38 11.38
C THR A 51 17.91 -8.04 10.99
N ARG A 52 18.11 -7.39 9.85
CA ARG A 52 19.42 -6.99 9.35
C ARG A 52 20.18 -6.09 10.34
N LEU A 53 19.51 -5.10 10.92
CA LEU A 53 20.12 -4.19 11.89
C LEU A 53 20.45 -4.88 13.21
N ALA A 54 19.53 -5.70 13.71
CA ALA A 54 19.73 -6.43 14.95
C ALA A 54 20.85 -7.48 14.84
N ASP A 55 20.99 -8.16 13.70
CA ASP A 55 22.06 -9.12 13.42
C ASP A 55 23.44 -8.44 13.31
N ARG A 56 23.45 -7.15 12.95
CA ARG A 56 24.65 -6.31 12.99
C ARG A 56 24.95 -5.73 14.38
N GLY A 57 24.21 -6.13 15.39
CA GLY A 57 24.44 -5.76 16.78
C GLY A 57 23.80 -4.46 17.24
N ALA A 58 22.85 -3.88 16.48
CA ALA A 58 22.12 -2.72 16.94
C ALA A 58 21.43 -2.98 18.28
N GLU A 59 21.67 -2.14 19.25
CA GLU A 59 21.06 -2.22 20.59
C GLU A 59 19.73 -1.47 20.65
N ARG A 60 19.58 -0.46 19.78
CA ARG A 60 18.38 0.38 19.65
C ARG A 60 18.15 0.64 18.17
N ILE A 61 16.89 0.63 17.74
CA ILE A 61 16.47 0.90 16.35
C ILE A 61 15.27 1.86 16.41
N VAL A 62 15.30 2.91 15.58
CA VAL A 62 14.22 3.91 15.49
C VAL A 62 13.50 3.75 14.16
N LEU A 63 12.18 3.63 14.18
CA LEU A 63 11.33 3.57 13.00
C LEU A 63 10.52 4.85 12.85
N VAL A 64 10.55 5.44 11.66
CA VAL A 64 9.75 6.61 11.28
C VAL A 64 8.91 6.25 10.07
N GLY A 65 7.59 6.23 10.22
CA GLY A 65 6.68 6.06 9.09
C GLY A 65 6.63 7.34 8.24
N VAL A 66 6.79 7.18 6.94
CA VAL A 66 6.70 8.26 5.93
C VAL A 66 5.52 8.00 5.03
N SER A 67 4.66 9.01 4.86
CA SER A 67 3.49 8.96 3.98
C SER A 67 3.45 10.21 3.11
N LEU A 68 3.78 10.06 1.84
CA LEU A 68 3.81 11.15 0.85
C LEU A 68 2.47 11.33 0.13
N GLY A 69 1.48 10.53 0.46
CA GLY A 69 0.15 10.54 -0.14
C GLY A 69 -0.94 10.92 0.85
N SER A 70 -2.15 11.18 0.31
CA SER A 70 -3.37 11.44 1.09
C SER A 70 -3.93 10.18 1.78
N LEU A 71 -3.51 9.00 1.34
CA LEU A 71 -3.95 7.71 1.85
C LEU A 71 -2.77 6.90 2.36
N ALA A 72 -2.72 6.67 3.65
CA ALA A 72 -1.73 5.82 4.28
C ALA A 72 -2.40 4.87 5.28
N PRO A 73 -1.85 3.66 5.46
CA PRO A 73 -2.20 2.83 6.59
C PRO A 73 -2.00 3.58 7.90
N ALA A 74 -2.81 3.29 8.91
CA ALA A 74 -2.65 3.90 10.21
C ALA A 74 -1.24 3.65 10.78
N ALA A 75 -0.67 4.64 11.45
CA ALA A 75 0.65 4.54 12.09
C ALA A 75 0.77 3.35 13.07
N SER A 76 -0.36 2.89 13.61
CA SER A 76 -0.45 1.72 14.50
C SER A 76 0.04 0.43 13.84
N TRP A 77 -0.06 0.30 12.50
CA TRP A 77 0.44 -0.88 11.78
C TRP A 77 1.94 -1.05 11.92
N LEU A 78 2.70 0.05 11.89
CA LEU A 78 4.14 0.00 12.07
C LEU A 78 4.51 -0.56 13.44
N ARG A 79 3.79 -0.14 14.49
CA ARG A 79 3.97 -0.68 15.85
C ARG A 79 3.58 -2.15 15.94
N ARG A 80 2.48 -2.56 15.32
CA ARG A 80 2.02 -3.96 15.32
C ARG A 80 3.05 -4.89 14.68
N ILE A 81 3.61 -4.48 13.52
CA ILE A 81 4.64 -5.26 12.81
C ILE A 81 5.91 -5.33 13.63
N ALA A 82 6.38 -4.22 14.19
CA ALA A 82 7.56 -4.20 15.05
C ALA A 82 7.37 -5.05 16.32
N GLY A 83 6.20 -4.99 16.97
CA GLY A 83 5.85 -5.81 18.12
C GLY A 83 5.77 -7.30 17.76
N HIS A 84 5.18 -7.64 16.61
CA HIS A 84 5.16 -9.01 16.12
C HIS A 84 6.57 -9.55 15.88
N TRP A 85 7.42 -8.78 15.20
CA TRP A 85 8.82 -9.12 14.96
C TRP A 85 9.58 -9.34 16.28
N LEU A 86 9.42 -8.45 17.28
CA LEU A 86 10.05 -8.61 18.59
C LEU A 86 9.62 -9.89 19.30
N ARG A 87 8.35 -10.28 19.21
CA ARG A 87 7.86 -11.52 19.82
C ARG A 87 8.48 -12.76 19.17
N GLN A 88 8.63 -12.75 17.87
CA GLN A 88 9.14 -13.91 17.12
C GLN A 88 10.66 -13.98 17.03
N ARG A 89 11.37 -12.88 17.29
CA ARG A 89 12.81 -12.86 17.17
C ARG A 89 13.48 -13.76 18.22
N PRO A 90 14.29 -14.76 17.80
CA PRO A 90 15.13 -15.51 18.70
C PRO A 90 16.34 -14.67 19.15
N GLY A 91 16.85 -14.92 20.36
CA GLY A 91 18.08 -14.32 20.87
C GLY A 91 17.92 -12.86 21.33
N ARG A 92 18.98 -12.07 21.18
CA ARG A 92 19.03 -10.68 21.65
C ARG A 92 18.01 -9.79 20.89
N ARG A 93 17.22 -9.05 21.65
CA ARG A 93 16.21 -8.12 21.15
C ARG A 93 16.67 -6.68 21.36
N PRO A 94 16.84 -5.88 20.32
CA PRO A 94 17.11 -4.48 20.46
C PRO A 94 15.89 -3.73 21.04
N VAL A 95 16.11 -2.57 21.61
CA VAL A 95 15.04 -1.62 21.89
C VAL A 95 14.56 -1.06 20.54
N VAL A 96 13.29 -1.27 20.20
CA VAL A 96 12.67 -0.69 19.00
C VAL A 96 11.77 0.45 19.42
N GLU A 97 11.96 1.61 18.84
CA GLU A 97 11.11 2.78 19.04
C GLU A 97 10.45 3.20 17.74
N VAL A 98 9.23 3.66 17.81
CA VAL A 98 8.45 4.11 16.65
C VAL A 98 7.97 5.55 16.89
N ALA A 99 8.11 6.39 15.88
CA ALA A 99 7.55 7.74 15.91
C ALA A 99 6.02 7.67 16.09
N THR A 100 5.48 8.54 16.93
CA THR A 100 4.04 8.55 17.29
C THR A 100 3.16 9.12 16.18
N ARG A 101 3.76 9.81 15.22
CA ARG A 101 3.09 10.37 14.03
C ARG A 101 3.87 9.99 12.77
N LEU A 102 3.19 9.98 11.63
CA LEU A 102 3.83 9.86 10.33
C LEU A 102 4.45 11.20 9.91
N ALA A 103 5.54 11.13 9.17
CA ALA A 103 6.05 12.26 8.42
C ALA A 103 5.31 12.31 7.07
N ASN A 104 4.58 13.39 6.80
CA ASN A 104 3.81 13.55 5.55
C ASN A 104 4.59 14.31 4.48
N ASP A 105 5.75 14.79 4.83
CA ASP A 105 6.74 15.40 3.93
C ASP A 105 8.16 15.17 4.47
N PRO A 106 9.20 15.35 3.64
CA PRO A 106 10.60 15.18 4.04
C PRO A 106 11.03 16.06 5.23
N VAL A 107 10.50 17.27 5.35
CA VAL A 107 10.91 18.23 6.38
C VAL A 107 10.45 17.76 7.77
N GLN A 108 9.31 17.10 7.85
CA GLN A 108 8.73 16.61 9.11
C GLN A 108 9.50 15.44 9.73
N VAL A 109 10.36 14.77 9.00
CA VAL A 109 11.13 13.62 9.54
C VAL A 109 11.92 14.03 10.79
N ARG A 110 12.54 15.20 10.80
CA ARG A 110 13.29 15.72 11.97
C ARG A 110 12.37 15.97 13.17
N GLU A 111 11.18 16.51 12.94
CA GLU A 111 10.20 16.78 13.99
C GLU A 111 9.74 15.48 14.66
N VAL A 112 9.35 14.50 13.86
CA VAL A 112 8.80 13.24 14.38
C VAL A 112 9.85 12.35 15.06
N LEU A 113 11.14 12.53 14.75
CA LEU A 113 12.24 11.90 15.47
C LEU A 113 12.33 12.33 16.94
N GLY A 114 11.72 13.47 17.31
CA GLY A 114 11.56 13.91 18.71
C GLY A 114 10.36 13.26 19.43
N LEU A 115 9.53 12.48 18.75
CA LEU A 115 8.26 11.97 19.26
C LEU A 115 8.22 10.43 19.25
N LEU A 116 9.18 9.80 19.92
CA LEU A 116 9.36 8.34 19.92
C LEU A 116 8.64 7.67 21.09
N ARG A 117 8.14 6.46 20.86
CA ARG A 117 7.64 5.56 21.90
C ARG A 117 8.20 4.16 21.72
N PRO A 118 8.69 3.51 22.76
CA PRO A 118 9.19 2.14 22.67
C PRO A 118 8.08 1.17 22.31
N VAL A 119 8.48 0.12 21.60
CA VAL A 119 7.65 -1.05 21.32
C VAL A 119 7.96 -2.08 22.43
N THR A 120 6.94 -2.51 23.14
CA THR A 120 7.09 -3.37 24.32
C THR A 120 6.84 -4.84 24.06
N GLY A 121 6.29 -5.18 22.89
CA GLY A 121 5.78 -6.51 22.58
C GLY A 121 4.34 -6.75 23.04
N ALA A 122 3.75 -5.80 23.78
CA ALA A 122 2.33 -5.82 24.16
C ALA A 122 1.40 -5.18 23.12
N GLU A 123 1.97 -4.72 21.99
CA GLU A 123 1.20 -4.20 20.88
C GLU A 123 0.21 -5.24 20.35
N ALA A 124 -0.93 -4.77 19.82
CA ALA A 124 -1.92 -5.64 19.21
C ALA A 124 -1.26 -6.56 18.17
N GLY A 125 -1.69 -7.81 18.12
CA GLY A 125 -1.19 -8.81 17.18
C GLY A 125 -1.52 -8.48 15.72
N LEU A 126 -1.01 -9.33 14.82
CA LEU A 126 -1.37 -9.28 13.40
C LEU A 126 -2.65 -10.06 13.11
N GLU A 127 -3.24 -10.68 14.13
CA GLU A 127 -4.50 -11.40 14.08
C GLU A 127 -5.59 -10.59 14.79
N SER A 128 -6.80 -10.64 14.27
CA SER A 128 -7.98 -9.99 14.86
C SER A 128 -9.24 -10.72 14.39
N ALA A 129 -10.20 -10.92 15.29
CA ALA A 129 -11.50 -11.46 14.93
C ALA A 129 -12.21 -10.63 13.83
N ALA A 130 -11.91 -9.34 13.75
CA ALA A 130 -12.45 -8.47 12.69
C ALA A 130 -11.88 -8.80 11.28
N TRP A 131 -10.87 -9.66 11.18
CA TRP A 131 -10.25 -10.06 9.90
C TRP A 131 -10.38 -11.57 9.65
N GLU A 132 -11.23 -12.26 10.43
CA GLU A 132 -11.45 -13.70 10.31
C GLU A 132 -12.24 -14.03 9.05
N ASP A 133 -13.31 -13.26 8.81
CA ASP A 133 -14.24 -13.52 7.74
C ASP A 133 -13.91 -12.72 6.47
N VAL A 134 -14.25 -13.30 5.33
CA VAL A 134 -14.20 -12.58 4.04
C VAL A 134 -15.27 -11.49 4.07
N PRO A 135 -14.93 -10.21 3.74
CA PRO A 135 -15.92 -9.15 3.67
C PRO A 135 -17.08 -9.50 2.73
N GLY A 136 -18.31 -9.18 3.15
CA GLY A 136 -19.53 -9.46 2.38
C GLY A 136 -19.74 -8.52 1.18
N HIS A 137 -18.65 -8.05 0.54
CA HIS A 137 -18.68 -7.05 -0.51
C HIS A 137 -19.54 -7.47 -1.71
N ARG A 138 -20.25 -6.51 -2.25
CA ARG A 138 -21.09 -6.69 -3.44
C ARG A 138 -20.27 -6.64 -4.72
N HIS A 139 -19.30 -5.74 -4.77
CA HIS A 139 -18.39 -5.58 -5.90
C HIS A 139 -16.94 -5.64 -5.45
N GLN A 140 -16.09 -6.14 -6.31
CA GLN A 140 -14.65 -5.98 -6.19
C GLN A 140 -14.14 -5.13 -7.36
N ALA A 141 -13.54 -3.98 -7.04
CA ALA A 141 -12.89 -3.13 -8.03
C ALA A 141 -11.40 -3.45 -8.10
N LEU A 142 -10.96 -3.96 -9.23
CA LEU A 142 -9.58 -4.33 -9.49
C LEU A 142 -8.89 -3.19 -10.25
N VAL A 143 -7.99 -2.48 -9.59
CA VAL A 143 -7.23 -1.37 -10.20
C VAL A 143 -5.87 -1.88 -10.67
N CYS A 144 -5.63 -1.80 -11.97
CA CYS A 144 -4.37 -2.24 -12.56
C CYS A 144 -3.21 -1.32 -12.16
N ARG A 145 -2.16 -1.91 -11.59
CA ARG A 145 -0.89 -1.26 -11.23
C ARG A 145 0.29 -1.78 -12.05
N GLY A 146 0.01 -2.40 -13.19
CA GLY A 146 1.06 -2.82 -14.14
C GLY A 146 1.82 -1.62 -14.70
N PRO A 147 2.99 -1.85 -15.34
CA PRO A 147 3.92 -0.77 -15.70
C PRO A 147 3.27 0.36 -16.52
N ARG A 148 2.44 0.02 -17.51
CA ARG A 148 1.78 0.99 -18.37
C ARG A 148 0.72 1.80 -17.64
N CYS A 149 -0.12 1.14 -16.85
CA CYS A 149 -1.14 1.82 -16.04
C CYS A 149 -0.48 2.76 -15.01
N THR A 150 0.61 2.32 -14.39
CA THR A 150 1.39 3.17 -13.47
C THR A 150 1.95 4.40 -14.17
N ALA A 151 2.57 4.23 -15.35
CA ALA A 151 3.09 5.34 -16.15
C ALA A 151 2.00 6.32 -16.61
N MET A 152 0.76 5.84 -16.76
CA MET A 152 -0.41 6.64 -17.16
C MET A 152 -1.21 7.17 -15.95
N GLY A 153 -0.69 7.05 -14.73
CA GLY A 153 -1.27 7.67 -13.53
C GLY A 153 -2.36 6.84 -12.84
N SER A 154 -2.29 5.51 -12.88
CA SER A 154 -3.22 4.64 -12.17
C SER A 154 -3.18 4.78 -10.63
N ASP A 155 -2.18 5.45 -10.08
CA ASP A 155 -2.13 5.87 -8.69
C ASP A 155 -3.23 6.90 -8.38
N ARG A 156 -3.39 7.89 -9.25
CA ARG A 156 -4.46 8.90 -9.13
C ARG A 156 -5.85 8.28 -9.37
N THR A 157 -5.93 7.31 -10.28
CA THR A 157 -7.14 6.52 -10.49
C THR A 157 -7.54 5.77 -9.22
N ALA A 158 -6.60 5.06 -8.60
CA ALA A 158 -6.85 4.32 -7.35
C ALA A 158 -7.26 5.25 -6.21
N GLU A 159 -6.57 6.37 -6.04
CA GLU A 159 -6.90 7.39 -5.05
C GLU A 159 -8.30 7.94 -5.25
N ALA A 160 -8.67 8.28 -6.49
CA ALA A 160 -10.00 8.79 -6.82
C ALA A 160 -11.12 7.79 -6.50
N VAL A 161 -10.91 6.49 -6.79
CA VAL A 161 -11.86 5.43 -6.42
C VAL A 161 -12.06 5.40 -4.90
N ILE A 162 -10.97 5.36 -4.12
CA ILE A 162 -11.03 5.27 -2.66
C ILE A 162 -11.73 6.50 -2.05
N LEU A 163 -11.31 7.69 -2.43
CA LEU A 163 -11.86 8.94 -1.89
C LEU A 163 -13.34 9.09 -2.23
N GLU A 164 -13.76 8.67 -3.42
CA GLU A 164 -15.16 8.74 -3.80
C GLU A 164 -16.02 7.72 -3.05
N LEU A 165 -15.53 6.49 -2.82
CA LEU A 165 -16.21 5.52 -1.95
C LEU A 165 -16.39 6.06 -0.53
N MET A 166 -15.31 6.63 0.04
CA MET A 166 -15.38 7.27 1.37
C MET A 166 -16.40 8.41 1.39
N ARG A 167 -16.42 9.28 0.36
CA ARG A 167 -17.37 10.38 0.23
C ARG A 167 -18.81 9.89 0.18
N LEU A 168 -19.05 8.73 -0.44
CA LEU A 168 -20.38 8.11 -0.56
C LEU A 168 -20.72 7.17 0.60
N GLY A 169 -19.88 7.09 1.65
CA GLY A 169 -20.10 6.28 2.84
C GLY A 169 -20.07 4.78 2.56
N GLN A 170 -19.37 4.33 1.50
CA GLN A 170 -19.20 2.92 1.19
C GLN A 170 -18.04 2.33 1.99
N SER A 171 -18.22 1.12 2.50
CA SER A 171 -17.25 0.34 3.26
C SER A 171 -16.67 -0.81 2.44
N ASP A 172 -15.72 -1.55 3.01
CA ASP A 172 -15.19 -2.77 2.42
C ASP A 172 -16.24 -3.89 2.30
N ASP A 173 -17.33 -3.82 3.07
CA ASP A 173 -18.49 -4.72 2.93
C ASP A 173 -19.37 -4.38 1.72
N ASP A 174 -19.23 -3.19 1.17
CA ASP A 174 -19.94 -2.78 -0.05
C ASP A 174 -19.09 -2.99 -1.29
N VAL A 175 -17.85 -2.48 -1.26
CA VAL A 175 -16.91 -2.52 -2.38
C VAL A 175 -15.49 -2.80 -1.88
N LEU A 176 -14.96 -3.96 -2.23
CA LEU A 176 -13.56 -4.28 -1.95
C LEU A 176 -12.66 -3.76 -3.08
N ILE A 177 -11.67 -2.92 -2.73
CA ILE A 177 -10.69 -2.43 -3.69
C ILE A 177 -9.44 -3.30 -3.64
N THR A 178 -8.99 -3.76 -4.80
CA THR A 178 -7.78 -4.54 -4.94
C THR A 178 -6.85 -3.93 -5.98
N HIS A 179 -5.61 -3.67 -5.59
CA HIS A 179 -4.55 -3.33 -6.53
C HIS A 179 -3.97 -4.60 -7.14
N THR A 180 -3.84 -4.64 -8.46
CA THR A 180 -3.35 -5.82 -9.17
C THR A 180 -2.07 -5.53 -9.96
N GLY A 181 -1.38 -6.57 -10.39
CA GLY A 181 -0.43 -6.49 -11.49
C GLY A 181 -1.12 -6.13 -12.81
N CYS A 182 -0.45 -6.38 -13.95
CA CYS A 182 -1.03 -6.09 -15.26
C CYS A 182 -2.25 -6.96 -15.56
N GLN A 183 -3.38 -6.31 -15.85
CA GLN A 183 -4.65 -6.97 -16.20
C GLN A 183 -4.88 -7.10 -17.69
N PHE A 184 -4.09 -6.40 -18.55
CA PHE A 184 -4.45 -6.15 -19.93
C PHE A 184 -5.86 -5.48 -20.07
N PRO A 185 -6.23 -4.85 -21.18
CA PRO A 185 -5.42 -4.49 -22.35
C PRO A 185 -4.67 -3.16 -22.13
N CYS A 186 -3.35 -3.19 -22.19
CA CYS A 186 -2.48 -2.05 -21.83
C CYS A 186 -2.61 -0.81 -22.75
N ASN A 187 -3.21 -0.94 -23.94
CA ASN A 187 -3.44 0.20 -24.82
C ASN A 187 -4.51 1.16 -24.32
N HIS A 188 -5.30 0.72 -23.34
CA HIS A 188 -6.37 1.49 -22.71
C HIS A 188 -6.04 1.82 -21.25
N ALA A 189 -4.74 1.99 -20.94
CA ALA A 189 -4.30 2.33 -19.59
C ALA A 189 -4.70 3.76 -19.21
N PRO A 190 -5.12 4.03 -17.93
CA PRO A 190 -5.30 3.08 -16.85
C PRO A 190 -6.54 2.17 -17.00
N VAL A 191 -6.42 0.93 -16.49
CA VAL A 191 -7.48 -0.08 -16.58
C VAL A 191 -8.03 -0.39 -15.19
N VAL A 192 -9.36 -0.47 -15.10
CA VAL A 192 -10.10 -0.94 -13.93
C VAL A 192 -11.09 -2.01 -14.36
N SER A 193 -11.20 -3.10 -13.60
CA SER A 193 -12.27 -4.09 -13.80
C SER A 193 -13.11 -4.24 -12.55
N VAL A 194 -14.40 -4.51 -12.74
CA VAL A 194 -15.40 -4.68 -11.68
C VAL A 194 -15.97 -6.07 -11.71
N GLN A 195 -15.89 -6.77 -10.58
CA GLN A 195 -16.44 -8.08 -10.37
C GLN A 195 -17.62 -8.03 -9.38
N PRO A 196 -18.65 -8.88 -9.49
CA PRO A 196 -18.80 -10.00 -10.45
C PRO A 196 -19.35 -9.59 -11.83
N ASP A 197 -19.65 -8.32 -12.08
CA ASP A 197 -20.29 -7.85 -13.32
C ASP A 197 -19.44 -8.05 -14.57
N ASP A 198 -18.16 -8.40 -14.38
CA ASP A 198 -17.18 -8.61 -15.44
C ASP A 198 -17.08 -7.43 -16.43
N VAL A 199 -17.21 -6.21 -15.88
CA VAL A 199 -17.10 -4.98 -16.66
C VAL A 199 -15.67 -4.44 -16.59
N TRP A 200 -15.13 -4.11 -17.74
CA TRP A 200 -13.78 -3.58 -17.89
C TRP A 200 -13.84 -2.16 -18.41
N TYR A 201 -13.03 -1.29 -17.80
CA TYR A 201 -12.91 0.12 -18.13
C TYR A 201 -11.50 0.45 -18.56
N GLY A 202 -11.39 1.27 -19.60
CA GLY A 202 -10.13 1.82 -20.08
C GLY A 202 -10.08 3.33 -19.98
N ASP A 203 -8.86 3.87 -20.12
CA ASP A 203 -8.57 5.31 -20.06
C ASP A 203 -9.15 5.97 -18.80
N VAL A 204 -9.05 5.24 -17.66
CA VAL A 204 -9.70 5.60 -16.40
C VAL A 204 -8.87 6.67 -15.70
N ASP A 205 -9.13 7.94 -16.05
CA ASP A 205 -8.64 9.08 -15.29
C ASP A 205 -9.42 9.26 -13.96
N PRO A 206 -9.04 10.20 -13.08
CA PRO A 206 -9.75 10.43 -11.82
C PRO A 206 -11.23 10.79 -11.96
N ASP A 207 -11.66 11.43 -13.05
CA ASP A 207 -13.08 11.79 -13.26
C ASP A 207 -13.88 10.57 -13.67
N VAL A 208 -13.37 9.77 -14.58
CA VAL A 208 -13.95 8.48 -14.95
C VAL A 208 -14.00 7.54 -13.75
N ALA A 209 -12.96 7.52 -12.92
CA ALA A 209 -12.93 6.72 -11.69
C ALA A 209 -14.06 7.09 -10.74
N ARG A 210 -14.28 8.39 -10.48
CA ARG A 210 -15.41 8.86 -9.65
C ARG A 210 -16.75 8.45 -10.24
N ARG A 211 -16.92 8.54 -11.56
CA ARG A 211 -18.13 8.08 -12.24
C ARG A 211 -18.36 6.58 -12.12
N ILE A 212 -17.31 5.77 -12.26
CA ILE A 212 -17.40 4.32 -12.04
C ILE A 212 -17.90 4.03 -10.63
N VAL A 213 -17.40 4.72 -9.62
CA VAL A 213 -17.90 4.56 -8.24
C VAL A 213 -19.37 4.96 -8.13
N ALA A 214 -19.72 6.16 -8.53
CA ALA A 214 -21.08 6.69 -8.33
C ALA A 214 -22.13 5.96 -9.19
N GLU A 215 -21.83 5.76 -10.47
CA GLU A 215 -22.81 5.22 -11.42
C GLU A 215 -22.85 3.68 -11.38
N HIS A 216 -21.68 3.00 -11.32
CA HIS A 216 -21.64 1.54 -11.40
C HIS A 216 -21.62 0.89 -10.01
N LEU A 217 -20.62 1.17 -9.17
CA LEU A 217 -20.45 0.45 -7.90
C LEU A 217 -21.61 0.75 -6.92
N VAL A 218 -22.11 1.98 -6.90
CA VAL A 218 -23.22 2.40 -6.07
C VAL A 218 -24.54 2.35 -6.85
N GLY A 219 -24.58 2.97 -8.03
CA GLY A 219 -25.79 3.11 -8.85
C GLY A 219 -26.14 1.90 -9.71
N ARG A 220 -25.28 0.87 -9.75
CA ARG A 220 -25.47 -0.40 -10.48
C ARG A 220 -25.68 -0.24 -12.00
N ARG A 221 -25.12 0.80 -12.58
CA ARG A 221 -25.19 1.07 -14.02
C ARG A 221 -23.79 1.30 -14.56
N PRO A 222 -23.27 0.44 -15.42
CA PRO A 222 -21.95 0.63 -16.02
C PRO A 222 -21.81 1.98 -16.72
N VAL A 223 -20.60 2.55 -16.66
CA VAL A 223 -20.22 3.78 -17.38
C VAL A 223 -19.88 3.40 -18.81
N GLU A 224 -20.87 3.38 -19.68
CA GLU A 224 -20.72 2.88 -21.07
C GLU A 224 -19.67 3.63 -21.88
N SER A 225 -19.44 4.93 -21.61
CA SER A 225 -18.44 5.74 -22.34
C SER A 225 -17.00 5.32 -22.10
N ALA A 226 -16.72 4.59 -21.00
CA ALA A 226 -15.37 4.10 -20.66
C ALA A 226 -15.29 2.56 -20.72
N ARG A 227 -16.41 1.90 -21.01
CA ARG A 227 -16.48 0.44 -21.04
C ARG A 227 -15.74 -0.15 -22.22
N LEU A 228 -14.90 -1.12 -21.95
CA LEU A 228 -14.19 -1.88 -22.99
C LEU A 228 -15.02 -3.09 -23.42
N PRO A 229 -15.05 -3.38 -24.73
CA PRO A 229 -15.72 -4.57 -25.24
C PRO A 229 -14.94 -5.84 -24.81
N ARG A 230 -15.68 -6.88 -24.43
CA ARG A 230 -15.13 -8.23 -24.19
C ARG A 230 -15.15 -9.00 -25.49
N THR A 231 -14.00 -9.14 -26.14
CA THR A 231 -13.84 -10.01 -27.31
C THR A 231 -13.15 -11.29 -26.88
N ARG A 232 -13.85 -12.42 -27.03
CA ARG A 232 -13.22 -13.74 -26.95
C ARG A 232 -12.34 -13.91 -28.20
N ARG A 233 -11.03 -14.00 -28.03
CA ARG A 233 -10.17 -14.43 -29.13
C ARG A 233 -10.55 -15.87 -29.46
N ALA A 234 -10.90 -16.16 -30.72
CA ALA A 234 -11.00 -17.53 -31.19
C ALA A 234 -9.65 -18.22 -30.92
N GLN A 235 -9.66 -19.31 -30.18
CA GLN A 235 -8.46 -20.12 -30.03
C GLN A 235 -8.13 -20.70 -31.42
N ALA A 236 -6.90 -20.53 -31.84
CA ALA A 236 -6.41 -21.23 -33.03
C ALA A 236 -6.46 -22.73 -32.72
N GLY A 237 -7.50 -23.42 -33.15
CA GLY A 237 -7.75 -24.83 -32.85
C GLY A 237 -9.20 -25.25 -32.77
N ASP A 238 -10.18 -24.33 -32.83
CA ASP A 238 -11.61 -24.68 -32.97
C ASP A 238 -11.98 -24.96 -34.46
N GLU A 239 -11.12 -25.67 -35.19
CA GLU A 239 -11.57 -26.33 -36.43
C GLU A 239 -12.33 -27.62 -36.02
N PRO A 240 -13.58 -27.79 -36.42
CA PRO A 240 -14.27 -29.04 -36.18
C PRO A 240 -13.50 -30.14 -36.91
N LEU A 241 -13.08 -31.17 -36.15
CA LEU A 241 -12.59 -32.40 -36.75
C LEU A 241 -13.74 -33.00 -37.60
N VAL A 242 -13.58 -32.88 -38.91
CA VAL A 242 -14.44 -33.55 -39.90
C VAL A 242 -14.07 -35.01 -39.95
#